data_eab4f46ee14036c0b80428eb52b5db1b
#
_entry.id   eab4f46ee14036c0b80428eb52b5db1b
#
_cell.length_a   1.000
_cell.length_b   1.000
_cell.length_c   1.000
_cell.angle_alpha   90.00
_cell.angle_beta   90.00
_cell.angle_gamma   90.00
#
_symmetry.space_group_name_H-M   'P 1'
#
loop_
_entity.id
_entity.type
_entity.pdbx_description
1 polymer ?
#
loop_
_entity_poly.entity_id
_entity_poly.type
_entity_poly.pdbx_seq_one_letter_code
_entity_poly.pdbx_strand_id
1 'polypeptide(L)'
;AEEITLDLLDLVGLSEKKEEHPSRLSGGQQQRVTIARALAMRPKVMLLDEITSALDPEVVGEVLNVIRSLNKEHDLTMIMVTHQMGFAKEISDRVCFFNEGKIFEQGSPEQLFDNPQNERTKQFLHAVLDAN
;
A
#
# COMPACT_ATOMS: atom_id res chain seq x y z
N ALA A 1 20.25 16.98 -6.66
CA ALA A 1 18.95 16.58 -7.26
C ALA A 1 19.07 15.21 -7.93
N GLU A 2 20.05 15.01 -8.81
CA GLU A 2 20.22 13.76 -9.57
C GLU A 2 20.50 12.55 -8.66
N GLU A 3 21.37 12.68 -7.68
CA GLU A 3 21.68 11.63 -6.71
C GLU A 3 20.43 11.17 -5.94
N ILE A 4 19.62 12.11 -5.44
CA ILE A 4 18.35 11.80 -4.75
C ILE A 4 17.38 11.06 -5.68
N THR A 5 17.32 11.44 -6.95
CA THR A 5 16.49 10.76 -7.94
C THR A 5 16.93 9.33 -8.16
N LEU A 6 18.24 9.08 -8.26
CA LEU A 6 18.78 7.73 -8.41
C LEU A 6 18.51 6.85 -7.19
N ASP A 7 18.66 7.38 -5.98
CA ASP A 7 18.37 6.67 -4.74
C ASP A 7 16.87 6.28 -4.65
N LEU A 8 15.97 7.18 -5.07
CA LEU A 8 14.55 6.91 -5.10
C LEU A 8 14.17 5.88 -6.18
N LEU A 9 14.80 5.91 -7.34
CA LEU A 9 14.59 4.90 -8.38
C LEU A 9 15.10 3.53 -7.93
N ASP A 10 16.21 3.48 -7.22
CA ASP A 10 16.75 2.24 -6.65
C ASP A 10 15.79 1.68 -5.60
N LEU A 11 15.28 2.51 -4.70
CA LEU A 11 14.32 2.14 -3.67
C LEU A 11 13.05 1.48 -4.25
N VAL A 12 12.57 1.95 -5.39
CA VAL A 12 11.41 1.38 -6.08
C VAL A 12 11.76 0.32 -7.14
N GLY A 13 13.05 -0.06 -7.24
CA GLY A 13 13.52 -1.10 -8.15
C GLY A 13 13.48 -0.72 -9.63
N LEU A 14 13.70 0.55 -9.95
CA LEU A 14 13.63 1.09 -11.32
C LEU A 14 14.91 1.81 -11.79
N SER A 15 16.05 1.50 -11.19
CA SER A 15 17.34 2.14 -11.53
C SER A 15 17.69 2.05 -13.02
N GLU A 16 17.39 0.91 -13.65
CA GLU A 16 17.65 0.67 -15.08
C GLU A 16 16.68 1.43 -16.02
N LYS A 17 15.61 2.00 -15.48
CA LYS A 17 14.55 2.70 -16.22
C LYS A 17 14.69 4.23 -16.22
N LYS A 18 15.77 4.77 -15.68
CA LYS A 18 15.97 6.21 -15.50
C LYS A 18 15.87 7.04 -16.80
N GLU A 19 16.24 6.46 -17.94
CA GLU A 19 16.18 7.09 -19.25
C GLU A 19 14.89 6.81 -20.02
N GLU A 20 13.99 5.97 -19.46
CA GLU A 20 12.74 5.62 -20.10
C GLU A 20 11.68 6.71 -19.94
N HIS A 21 10.95 6.98 -21.01
CA HIS A 21 9.80 7.86 -20.93
C HIS A 21 8.65 7.15 -20.17
N PRO A 22 7.90 7.86 -19.29
CA PRO A 22 6.80 7.27 -18.52
C PRO A 22 5.81 6.43 -19.31
N SER A 23 5.52 6.82 -20.56
CA SER A 23 4.59 6.07 -21.43
C SER A 23 5.09 4.68 -21.85
N ARG A 24 6.37 4.38 -21.65
CA ARG A 24 6.97 3.07 -21.94
C ARG A 24 7.02 2.15 -20.73
N LEU A 25 6.61 2.63 -19.57
CA LEU A 25 6.57 1.86 -18.34
C LEU A 25 5.27 1.05 -18.24
N SER A 26 5.36 -0.15 -17.66
CA SER A 26 4.17 -0.92 -17.30
C SER A 26 3.35 -0.20 -16.22
N GLY A 27 2.09 -0.61 -16.02
CA GLY A 27 1.24 -0.04 -14.97
C GLY A 27 1.86 -0.13 -13.57
N GLY A 28 2.45 -1.27 -13.21
CA GLY A 28 3.14 -1.45 -11.94
C GLY A 28 4.40 -0.59 -11.81
N GLN A 29 5.16 -0.42 -12.91
CA GLN A 29 6.31 0.47 -12.94
C GLN A 29 5.90 1.93 -12.80
N GLN A 30 4.83 2.36 -13.48
CA GLN A 30 4.28 3.71 -13.34
C GLN A 30 3.82 3.98 -11.90
N GLN A 31 3.20 3.01 -11.25
CA GLN A 31 2.78 3.11 -9.86
C GLN A 31 3.98 3.25 -8.92
N ARG A 32 5.05 2.49 -9.13
CA ARG A 32 6.29 2.62 -8.36
C ARG A 32 6.97 3.99 -8.56
N VAL A 33 6.95 4.53 -9.78
CA VAL A 33 7.41 5.92 -10.04
C VAL A 33 6.55 6.94 -9.27
N THR A 34 5.24 6.73 -9.22
CA THR A 34 4.34 7.62 -8.47
C THR A 34 4.67 7.62 -6.98
N ILE A 35 4.99 6.45 -6.41
CA ILE A 35 5.45 6.33 -5.02
C ILE A 35 6.78 7.08 -4.83
N ALA A 36 7.75 6.87 -5.72
CA ALA A 36 9.04 7.57 -5.68
C ALA A 36 8.88 9.09 -5.74
N ARG A 37 7.98 9.59 -6.59
CA ARG A 37 7.65 11.03 -6.66
C ARG A 37 7.10 11.57 -5.35
N ALA A 38 6.19 10.84 -4.70
CA ALA A 38 5.66 11.22 -3.40
C ALA A 38 6.77 11.27 -2.34
N LEU A 39 7.66 10.30 -2.33
CA LEU A 39 8.81 10.24 -1.41
C LEU A 39 9.82 11.37 -1.64
N ALA A 40 9.97 11.85 -2.86
CA ALA A 40 10.87 12.97 -3.18
C ALA A 40 10.52 14.25 -2.41
N MET A 41 9.27 14.40 -2.01
CA MET A 41 8.79 15.50 -1.18
C MET A 41 9.15 15.35 0.30
N ARG A 42 9.77 14.24 0.69
CA ARG A 42 10.13 13.90 2.09
C ARG A 42 8.94 14.05 3.05
N PRO A 43 7.81 13.41 2.77
CA PRO A 43 6.61 13.54 3.58
C PRO A 43 6.79 12.90 4.94
N LYS A 44 6.11 13.42 5.96
CA LYS A 44 5.94 12.75 7.25
C LYS A 44 4.76 11.78 7.25
N VAL A 45 3.78 12.05 6.41
CA VAL A 45 2.59 11.21 6.23
C VAL A 45 2.37 10.97 4.74
N MET A 46 2.17 9.71 4.35
CA MET A 46 1.83 9.30 2.99
C MET A 46 0.44 8.69 2.96
N LEU A 47 -0.39 9.13 2.01
CA LEU A 47 -1.73 8.59 1.78
C LEU A 47 -1.69 7.66 0.57
N LEU A 48 -2.13 6.43 0.75
CA LEU A 48 -2.12 5.36 -0.25
C LEU A 48 -3.57 4.88 -0.45
N ASP A 49 -4.20 5.34 -1.54
CA ASP A 49 -5.59 5.02 -1.83
C ASP A 49 -5.68 3.99 -2.95
N GLU A 50 -5.99 2.76 -2.60
CA GLU A 50 -6.18 1.63 -3.52
C GLU A 50 -5.10 1.51 -4.61
N ILE A 51 -3.84 1.64 -4.24
CA ILE A 51 -2.69 1.76 -5.16
C ILE A 51 -2.46 0.53 -6.08
N THR A 52 -3.15 -0.58 -5.83
CA THR A 52 -3.05 -1.81 -6.61
C THR A 52 -4.32 -2.16 -7.38
N SER A 53 -5.41 -1.40 -7.25
CA SER A 53 -6.72 -1.75 -7.80
C SER A 53 -6.78 -1.82 -9.33
N ALA A 54 -5.96 -1.03 -10.01
CA ALA A 54 -5.91 -0.98 -11.48
C ALA A 54 -4.74 -1.80 -12.07
N LEU A 55 -4.08 -2.63 -11.27
CA LEU A 55 -2.92 -3.40 -11.68
C LEU A 55 -3.27 -4.87 -11.92
N ASP A 56 -2.56 -5.49 -12.86
CA ASP A 56 -2.61 -6.93 -13.05
C ASP A 56 -2.10 -7.66 -11.79
N PRO A 57 -2.71 -8.78 -11.39
CA PRO A 57 -2.30 -9.53 -10.19
C PRO A 57 -0.82 -9.88 -10.15
N GLU A 58 -0.20 -10.12 -11.32
CA GLU A 58 1.22 -10.48 -11.43
C GLU A 58 2.16 -9.37 -10.93
N VAL A 59 1.75 -8.10 -11.07
CA VAL A 59 2.59 -6.94 -10.70
C VAL A 59 2.22 -6.31 -9.35
N VAL A 60 1.09 -6.70 -8.76
CA VAL A 60 0.65 -6.24 -7.45
C VAL A 60 1.73 -6.48 -6.38
N GLY A 61 2.33 -7.67 -6.38
CA GLY A 61 3.37 -8.06 -5.43
C GLY A 61 4.57 -7.12 -5.44
N GLU A 62 5.00 -6.66 -6.61
CA GLU A 62 6.14 -5.75 -6.75
C GLU A 62 5.85 -4.39 -6.08
N VAL A 63 4.65 -3.85 -6.26
CA VAL A 63 4.24 -2.58 -5.64
C VAL A 63 4.12 -2.73 -4.13
N LEU A 64 3.52 -3.82 -3.65
CA LEU A 64 3.39 -4.08 -2.22
C LEU A 64 4.75 -4.30 -1.55
N ASN A 65 5.73 -4.87 -2.24
CA ASN A 65 7.10 -5.02 -1.72
C ASN A 65 7.78 -3.66 -1.49
N VAL A 66 7.53 -2.68 -2.34
CA VAL A 66 8.01 -1.30 -2.12
C VAL A 66 7.42 -0.74 -0.82
N ILE A 67 6.13 -0.93 -0.59
CA ILE A 67 5.47 -0.47 0.65
C ILE A 67 6.02 -1.20 1.88
N ARG A 68 6.30 -2.53 1.79
CA ARG A 68 6.96 -3.27 2.88
C ARG A 68 8.33 -2.67 3.23
N SER A 69 9.14 -2.35 2.22
CA SER A 69 10.45 -1.73 2.43
C SER A 69 10.32 -0.37 3.10
N LEU A 70 9.38 0.46 2.67
CA LEU A 70 9.11 1.75 3.28
C LEU A 70 8.71 1.63 4.74
N ASN A 71 7.86 0.66 5.07
CA ASN A 71 7.41 0.44 6.44
C ASN A 71 8.55 0.00 7.37
N LYS A 72 9.54 -0.75 6.86
CA LYS A 72 10.66 -1.26 7.65
C LYS A 72 11.81 -0.28 7.81
N GLU A 73 12.12 0.46 6.75
CA GLU A 73 13.39 1.21 6.62
C GLU A 73 13.23 2.71 6.80
N HIS A 74 12.00 3.22 6.80
CA HIS A 74 11.73 4.64 6.86
C HIS A 74 10.78 4.99 8.01
N ASP A 75 11.08 6.08 8.70
CA ASP A 75 10.21 6.69 9.72
C ASP A 75 9.11 7.50 9.01
N LEU A 76 8.17 6.79 8.40
CA LEU A 76 7.10 7.32 7.58
C LEU A 76 5.76 6.81 8.07
N THR A 77 4.87 7.71 8.45
CA THR A 77 3.49 7.36 8.75
C THR A 77 2.73 7.16 7.44
N MET A 78 2.09 6.01 7.30
CA MET A 78 1.29 5.70 6.12
C MET A 78 -0.17 5.47 6.52
N ILE A 79 -1.09 6.06 5.76
CA ILE A 79 -2.52 5.75 5.83
C ILE A 79 -2.91 5.10 4.52
N MET A 80 -3.38 3.87 4.58
CA MET A 80 -3.66 3.07 3.41
C MET A 80 -5.12 2.62 3.36
N VAL A 81 -5.75 2.83 2.21
CA VAL A 81 -7.02 2.21 1.85
C VAL A 81 -6.72 1.06 0.89
N THR A 82 -7.16 -0.14 1.22
CA THR A 82 -6.83 -1.33 0.44
C THR A 82 -7.87 -2.44 0.57
N HIS A 83 -7.99 -3.24 -0.49
CA HIS A 83 -8.71 -4.52 -0.49
C HIS A 83 -7.76 -5.72 -0.29
N GLN A 84 -6.47 -5.48 -0.14
CA GLN A 84 -5.46 -6.51 0.10
C GLN A 84 -5.43 -6.87 1.60
N MET A 85 -6.38 -7.67 2.06
CA MET A 85 -6.57 -7.95 3.50
C MET A 85 -5.36 -8.65 4.13
N GLY A 86 -4.75 -9.61 3.44
CA GLY A 86 -3.53 -10.27 3.91
C GLY A 86 -2.37 -9.29 4.11
N PHE A 87 -2.19 -8.38 3.17
CA PHE A 87 -1.17 -7.35 3.25
C PHE A 87 -1.46 -6.34 4.37
N ALA A 88 -2.72 -5.90 4.51
CA ALA A 88 -3.12 -5.01 5.59
C ALA A 88 -2.86 -5.65 6.96
N LYS A 89 -3.17 -6.94 7.13
CA LYS A 89 -2.89 -7.69 8.36
C LYS A 89 -1.40 -7.79 8.66
N GLU A 90 -0.57 -7.97 7.61
CA GLU A 90 0.88 -8.14 7.73
C GLU A 90 1.60 -6.87 8.21
N ILE A 91 1.25 -5.70 7.62
CA ILE A 91 2.08 -4.50 7.77
C ILE A 91 1.50 -3.41 8.68
N SER A 92 0.22 -3.45 8.99
CA SER A 92 -0.43 -2.37 9.72
C SER A 92 -0.18 -2.45 11.23
N ASP A 93 0.01 -1.30 11.86
CA ASP A 93 -0.01 -1.18 13.32
C ASP A 93 -1.43 -1.05 13.85
N ARG A 94 -2.32 -0.46 13.05
CA ARG A 94 -3.74 -0.30 13.34
C ARG A 94 -4.56 -0.43 12.08
N VAL A 95 -5.69 -1.11 12.20
CA VAL A 95 -6.68 -1.29 11.14
C VAL A 95 -7.99 -0.66 11.54
N CYS A 96 -8.65 0.00 10.60
CA CYS A 96 -9.97 0.59 10.76
C CYS A 96 -10.92 0.00 9.72
N PHE A 97 -12.05 -0.52 10.18
CA PHE A 97 -13.15 -0.89 9.30
C PHE A 97 -14.06 0.32 9.08
N PHE A 98 -14.08 0.78 7.84
CA PHE A 98 -14.80 1.97 7.42
C PHE A 98 -16.02 1.57 6.60
N ASN A 99 -17.20 2.03 7.00
CA ASN A 99 -18.44 1.76 6.31
C ASN A 99 -19.43 2.92 6.51
N GLU A 100 -20.20 3.26 5.48
CA GLU A 100 -21.21 4.32 5.51
C GLU A 100 -20.68 5.67 6.06
N GLY A 101 -19.46 6.03 5.68
CA GLY A 101 -18.84 7.29 6.11
C GLY A 101 -18.37 7.31 7.57
N LYS A 102 -18.29 6.15 8.24
CA LYS A 102 -17.89 6.04 9.65
C LYS A 102 -16.92 4.90 9.88
N ILE A 103 -16.08 5.04 10.90
CA ILE A 103 -15.28 3.93 11.42
C ILE A 103 -16.19 3.12 12.35
N PHE A 104 -16.52 1.90 11.94
CA PHE A 104 -17.34 0.97 12.72
C PHE A 104 -16.52 0.24 13.79
N GLU A 105 -15.28 -0.10 13.46
CA GLU A 105 -14.39 -0.82 14.35
C GLU A 105 -12.94 -0.50 14.01
N GLN A 106 -12.08 -0.46 15.02
CA GLN A 106 -10.65 -0.26 14.86
C GLN A 106 -9.88 -1.01 15.94
N GLY A 107 -8.68 -1.42 15.63
CA GLY A 107 -7.82 -2.14 16.56
C GLY A 107 -6.53 -2.59 15.93
N SER A 108 -5.77 -3.43 16.62
CA SER A 108 -4.64 -4.12 16.03
C SER A 108 -5.11 -5.06 14.92
N PRO A 109 -4.22 -5.43 13.97
CA PRO A 109 -4.57 -6.41 12.95
C PRO A 109 -5.16 -7.70 13.52
N GLU A 110 -4.57 -8.24 14.58
CA GLU A 110 -5.05 -9.46 15.24
C GLU A 110 -6.45 -9.27 15.82
N GLN A 111 -6.72 -8.14 16.46
CA GLN A 111 -8.04 -7.86 17.03
C GLN A 111 -9.09 -7.77 15.94
N LEU A 112 -8.81 -7.03 14.86
CA LEU A 112 -9.81 -6.77 13.84
C LEU A 112 -10.03 -7.95 12.90
N PHE A 113 -8.97 -8.64 12.49
CA PHE A 113 -9.08 -9.75 11.54
C PHE A 113 -9.44 -11.09 12.21
N ASP A 114 -8.91 -11.36 13.40
CA ASP A 114 -9.08 -12.68 14.04
C ASP A 114 -10.19 -12.68 15.07
N ASN A 115 -10.53 -11.53 15.66
CA ASN A 115 -11.54 -11.41 16.71
C ASN A 115 -12.39 -10.12 16.57
N PRO A 116 -13.01 -9.87 15.40
CA PRO A 116 -13.87 -8.71 15.21
C PRO A 116 -15.07 -8.74 16.17
N GLN A 117 -15.41 -7.60 16.74
CA GLN A 117 -16.52 -7.49 17.69
C GLN A 117 -17.80 -7.02 17.03
N ASN A 118 -17.69 -6.16 16.02
CA ASN A 118 -18.84 -5.62 15.30
C ASN A 118 -19.36 -6.63 14.26
N GLU A 119 -20.67 -6.88 14.25
CA GLU A 119 -21.29 -7.82 13.32
C GLU A 119 -21.12 -7.42 11.86
N ARG A 120 -21.10 -6.13 11.54
CA ARG A 120 -20.87 -5.66 10.17
C ARG A 120 -19.43 -5.92 9.72
N THR A 121 -18.47 -5.77 10.62
CA THR A 121 -17.06 -6.13 10.38
C THR A 121 -16.92 -7.62 10.09
N LYS A 122 -17.56 -8.48 10.90
CA LYS A 122 -17.56 -9.93 10.69
C LYS A 122 -18.11 -10.32 9.32
N GLN A 123 -19.27 -9.76 8.95
CA GLN A 123 -19.91 -10.02 7.66
C GLN A 123 -19.00 -9.61 6.49
N PHE A 124 -18.38 -8.43 6.58
CA PHE A 124 -17.48 -7.94 5.56
C PHE A 124 -16.24 -8.84 5.41
N LEU A 125 -15.58 -9.15 6.53
CA LEU A 125 -14.38 -10.00 6.51
C LEU A 125 -14.69 -11.40 5.98
N HIS A 126 -15.82 -11.99 6.36
CA HIS A 126 -16.26 -13.28 5.85
C HIS A 126 -16.43 -13.25 4.33
N ALA A 127 -17.13 -12.23 3.83
CA ALA A 127 -17.36 -12.07 2.38
C ALA A 127 -16.06 -11.88 1.58
N VAL A 128 -15.08 -11.14 2.13
CA VAL A 128 -13.82 -10.84 1.43
C VAL A 128 -12.82 -12.00 1.54
N LEU A 129 -12.75 -12.67 2.68
CA LEU A 129 -11.81 -13.77 2.90
C LEU A 129 -12.27 -15.08 2.26
N ASP A 130 -13.58 -15.31 2.19
CA ASP A 130 -14.14 -16.50 1.52
C ASP A 130 -14.17 -16.38 -0.01
N ALA A 131 -14.02 -15.18 -0.56
CA ALA A 131 -13.98 -14.94 -2.01
C ALA A 131 -12.59 -15.15 -2.63
N ASN A 132 -11.57 -15.49 -1.83
CA ASN A 132 -10.18 -15.72 -2.27
C ASN A 132 -9.82 -17.20 -2.10
#